data_a1d9f9d50a1e6b1fb057547dfa0f63f1
#
_entry.id   a1d9f9d50a1e6b1fb057547dfa0f63f1
#
_cell.length_a   1.000
_cell.length_b   1.000
_cell.length_c   1.000
_cell.angle_alpha   90.00
_cell.angle_beta   90.00
_cell.angle_gamma   90.00
#
_symmetry.space_group_name_H-M   'P 1'
#
loop_
_entity.id
_entity.type
_entity.pdbx_description
1 polymer ?
#
loop_
_entity_poly.entity_id
_entity_poly.type
_entity_poly.pdbx_seq_one_letter_code
_entity_poly.pdbx_strand_id
1 'polypeptide(L)'
;MAQLQAVRGTQDLLPAEARRHRAVIETARAVAERYGFGEIVTPIFEFTEVFSRPIGETTDVVSKEMYTFKDRGGEEITLRPEYTAGIARAVLSNGLTQSTPLKFFGAGPMFRYERPQKGRYRQFHQIDAELIGPAQPQADVEIIAMGAAILDELGVLNSCRLELNTLGDTVSRTAYRAALVEYFSAHLPKLSDESRDRLGRNPLRILDSKDEGDKALVANAPSFSDYLNDESKAFFETVKRGLDALGIAYELNPRLVRGLDYYCHTAFEFITTALGAQGTVLGGGRYDGLMGMMGGPEIPAVGWAGGIERLAMLIAEPKGPARPIAVIPIGEAAELEALKLTQRLRGAGHVVDLGYGGNAGKRMKRANKIEARVALVLGEDELARGAVTFRDLDAGSQEEVSLDGLAERLKALV
;
A
#
# COMPACT_ATOMS: atom_id res chain seq x y z
N MET A 1 29.97 -9.33 -21.16
CA MET A 1 29.43 -9.36 -19.80
C MET A 1 27.89 -9.39 -19.91
N ALA A 2 27.21 -10.20 -19.12
CA ALA A 2 25.75 -10.20 -19.08
C ALA A 2 25.25 -8.85 -18.54
N GLN A 3 24.15 -8.34 -19.08
CA GLN A 3 23.51 -7.12 -18.60
C GLN A 3 22.99 -7.34 -17.17
N LEU A 4 23.28 -6.40 -16.27
CA LEU A 4 22.76 -6.44 -14.91
C LEU A 4 21.24 -6.28 -14.90
N GLN A 5 20.57 -7.03 -14.04
CA GLN A 5 19.13 -7.06 -13.89
C GLN A 5 18.75 -6.83 -12.42
N ALA A 6 17.52 -6.34 -12.20
CA ALA A 6 16.95 -6.29 -10.86
C ALA A 6 16.80 -7.69 -10.27
N VAL A 7 16.79 -7.79 -8.94
CA VAL A 7 16.56 -9.06 -8.24
C VAL A 7 15.19 -9.62 -8.62
N ARG A 8 15.11 -10.92 -8.88
CA ARG A 8 13.86 -11.56 -9.26
C ARG A 8 12.77 -11.29 -8.22
N GLY A 9 11.65 -10.75 -8.67
CA GLY A 9 10.51 -10.40 -7.81
C GLY A 9 10.58 -8.99 -7.24
N THR A 10 11.57 -8.20 -7.64
CA THR A 10 11.61 -6.75 -7.44
C THR A 10 11.42 -6.04 -8.78
N GLN A 11 11.07 -4.77 -8.74
CA GLN A 11 10.88 -3.95 -9.94
C GLN A 11 11.31 -2.50 -9.71
N ASP A 12 11.75 -1.85 -10.79
CA ASP A 12 11.94 -0.41 -10.81
C ASP A 12 10.58 0.25 -11.10
N LEU A 13 10.20 1.24 -10.29
CA LEU A 13 9.02 2.06 -10.56
C LEU A 13 9.44 3.24 -11.45
N LEU A 14 9.17 3.14 -12.73
CA LEU A 14 9.42 4.22 -13.67
C LEU A 14 8.42 5.38 -13.45
N PRO A 15 8.63 6.57 -14.08
CA PRO A 15 7.86 7.78 -13.75
C PRO A 15 6.34 7.63 -13.77
N ALA A 16 5.77 6.81 -14.66
CA ALA A 16 4.33 6.58 -14.71
C ALA A 16 3.85 5.73 -13.52
N GLU A 17 4.51 4.61 -13.27
CA GLU A 17 4.21 3.71 -12.14
C GLU A 17 4.43 4.43 -10.81
N ALA A 18 5.53 5.19 -10.68
CA ALA A 18 5.83 5.98 -9.49
C ALA A 18 4.75 7.04 -9.20
N ARG A 19 4.16 7.66 -10.24
CA ARG A 19 3.01 8.57 -10.06
C ARG A 19 1.77 7.85 -9.53
N ARG A 20 1.46 6.67 -10.05
CA ARG A 20 0.32 5.88 -9.55
C ARG A 20 0.51 5.50 -8.08
N HIS A 21 1.71 5.04 -7.70
CA HIS A 21 2.03 4.74 -6.30
C HIS A 21 1.88 5.97 -5.41
N ARG A 22 2.42 7.11 -5.84
CA ARG A 22 2.30 8.38 -5.13
C ARG A 22 0.84 8.79 -4.96
N ALA A 23 0.03 8.71 -6.01
CA ALA A 23 -1.38 9.05 -5.95
C ALA A 23 -2.13 8.20 -4.90
N VAL A 24 -1.85 6.89 -4.83
CA VAL A 24 -2.42 6.02 -3.79
C VAL A 24 -2.01 6.48 -2.40
N ILE A 25 -0.72 6.73 -2.17
CA ILE A 25 -0.19 7.13 -0.86
C ILE A 25 -0.74 8.49 -0.42
N GLU A 26 -0.74 9.49 -1.30
CA GLU A 26 -1.21 10.84 -0.99
C GLU A 26 -2.71 10.89 -0.72
N THR A 27 -3.51 10.16 -1.50
CA THR A 27 -4.95 10.03 -1.25
C THR A 27 -5.20 9.35 0.10
N ALA A 28 -4.54 8.23 0.37
CA ALA A 28 -4.71 7.52 1.64
C ALA A 28 -4.29 8.36 2.84
N ARG A 29 -3.16 9.09 2.74
CA ARG A 29 -2.69 10.00 3.79
C ARG A 29 -3.72 11.11 4.06
N ALA A 30 -4.22 11.76 3.02
CA ALA A 30 -5.20 12.84 3.17
C ALA A 30 -6.50 12.35 3.83
N VAL A 31 -6.94 11.13 3.54
CA VAL A 31 -8.09 10.52 4.26
C VAL A 31 -7.69 10.24 5.71
N ALA A 32 -6.56 9.60 5.96
CA ALA A 32 -6.12 9.25 7.32
C ALA A 32 -6.01 10.48 8.23
N GLU A 33 -5.51 11.60 7.72
CA GLU A 33 -5.44 12.87 8.44
C GLU A 33 -6.83 13.37 8.87
N ARG A 34 -7.87 13.21 8.03
CA ARG A 34 -9.26 13.56 8.39
C ARG A 34 -9.84 12.67 9.49
N TYR A 35 -9.34 11.46 9.64
CA TYR A 35 -9.66 10.54 10.74
C TYR A 35 -8.78 10.77 11.99
N GLY A 36 -7.87 11.75 11.94
CA GLY A 36 -6.96 12.09 13.04
C GLY A 36 -5.76 11.15 13.17
N PHE A 37 -5.40 10.43 12.12
CA PHE A 37 -4.20 9.59 12.09
C PHE A 37 -2.97 10.41 11.75
N GLY A 38 -1.91 10.28 12.57
CA GLY A 38 -0.59 10.83 12.30
C GLY A 38 0.30 9.86 11.54
N GLU A 39 1.18 10.38 10.69
CA GLU A 39 2.11 9.53 9.94
C GLU A 39 3.21 8.98 10.85
N ILE A 40 3.50 7.69 10.74
CA ILE A 40 4.62 7.00 11.39
C ILE A 40 5.50 6.33 10.35
N VAL A 41 6.81 6.44 10.52
CA VAL A 41 7.80 5.73 9.70
C VAL A 41 8.68 4.90 10.63
N THR A 42 8.62 3.58 10.48
CA THR A 42 9.48 2.65 11.23
C THR A 42 10.67 2.21 10.37
N PRO A 43 11.76 1.71 10.97
CA PRO A 43 12.87 1.13 10.21
C PRO A 43 12.43 0.03 9.23
N ILE A 44 13.17 -0.09 8.13
CA ILE A 44 12.91 -1.14 7.12
C ILE A 44 13.37 -2.51 7.63
N PHE A 45 14.32 -2.56 8.52
CA PHE A 45 14.80 -3.78 9.18
C PHE A 45 14.72 -3.63 10.70
N GLU A 46 14.46 -4.74 11.35
CA GLU A 46 14.29 -4.87 12.79
C GLU A 46 15.00 -6.14 13.27
N PHE A 47 15.17 -6.30 14.59
CA PHE A 47 15.52 -7.61 15.13
C PHE A 47 14.45 -8.63 14.76
N THR A 48 14.87 -9.83 14.40
CA THR A 48 13.97 -10.90 13.92
C THR A 48 12.83 -11.18 14.89
N GLU A 49 13.07 -11.05 16.19
CA GLU A 49 12.07 -11.28 17.24
C GLU A 49 10.85 -10.33 17.16
N VAL A 50 11.02 -9.13 16.60
CA VAL A 50 9.92 -8.17 16.39
C VAL A 50 8.82 -8.78 15.54
N PHE A 51 9.19 -9.63 14.61
CA PHE A 51 8.24 -10.30 13.70
C PHE A 51 7.93 -11.73 14.12
N SER A 52 8.94 -12.53 14.53
CA SER A 52 8.73 -13.96 14.81
C SER A 52 7.82 -14.19 16.00
N ARG A 53 7.90 -13.38 17.06
CA ARG A 53 7.06 -13.55 18.26
C ARG A 53 5.57 -13.33 17.98
N PRO A 54 5.13 -12.17 17.41
CA PRO A 54 3.70 -11.89 17.25
C PRO A 54 3.09 -12.55 16.01
N ILE A 55 3.82 -12.68 14.91
CA ILE A 55 3.29 -13.25 13.66
C ILE A 55 3.02 -14.74 13.83
N GLY A 56 3.81 -15.42 14.66
CA GLY A 56 3.73 -16.84 14.93
C GLY A 56 4.73 -17.65 14.10
N GLU A 57 5.55 -18.46 14.76
CA GLU A 57 6.63 -19.27 14.16
C GLU A 57 6.14 -20.25 13.08
N THR A 58 4.86 -20.67 13.18
CA THR A 58 4.24 -21.65 12.27
C THR A 58 3.63 -21.02 11.03
N THR A 59 3.60 -19.68 10.94
CA THR A 59 3.06 -19.00 9.76
C THR A 59 4.01 -19.11 8.57
N ASP A 60 3.46 -19.10 7.35
CA ASP A 60 4.30 -19.11 6.14
C ASP A 60 5.22 -17.89 6.08
N VAL A 61 4.76 -16.73 6.58
CA VAL A 61 5.57 -15.52 6.64
C VAL A 61 6.86 -15.74 7.43
N VAL A 62 6.76 -16.26 8.66
CA VAL A 62 7.93 -16.47 9.53
C VAL A 62 8.77 -17.66 9.04
N SER A 63 8.13 -18.76 8.70
CA SER A 63 8.81 -20.02 8.40
C SER A 63 9.49 -20.07 7.03
N LYS A 64 9.00 -19.27 6.04
CA LYS A 64 9.42 -19.42 4.63
C LYS A 64 9.68 -18.10 3.90
N GLU A 65 9.08 -16.98 4.35
CA GLU A 65 9.01 -15.76 3.52
C GLU A 65 9.84 -14.58 4.05
N MET A 66 10.31 -14.61 5.30
CA MET A 66 11.15 -13.53 5.85
C MET A 66 12.53 -13.51 5.19
N TYR A 67 13.04 -12.29 4.93
CA TYR A 67 14.41 -12.04 4.58
C TYR A 67 15.22 -11.76 5.85
N THR A 68 15.80 -12.80 6.42
CA THR A 68 16.57 -12.74 7.66
C THR A 68 18.04 -12.96 7.37
N PHE A 69 18.91 -12.18 8.01
CA PHE A 69 20.36 -12.28 7.87
C PHE A 69 21.07 -11.76 9.13
N LYS A 70 22.32 -12.14 9.32
CA LYS A 70 23.14 -11.61 10.40
C LYS A 70 23.85 -10.35 9.94
N ASP A 71 23.83 -9.33 10.78
CA ASP A 71 24.63 -8.14 10.59
C ASP A 71 26.12 -8.41 10.89
N ARG A 72 26.96 -7.37 10.77
CA ARG A 72 28.40 -7.50 11.08
C ARG A 72 28.69 -7.71 12.56
N GLY A 73 27.78 -7.35 13.44
CA GLY A 73 27.84 -7.58 14.89
C GLY A 73 27.42 -9.00 15.29
N GLY A 74 26.82 -9.75 14.37
CA GLY A 74 26.29 -11.09 14.60
C GLY A 74 24.81 -11.11 15.01
N GLU A 75 24.17 -9.95 15.11
CA GLU A 75 22.77 -9.82 15.42
C GLU A 75 21.90 -10.30 14.25
N GLU A 76 20.82 -11.00 14.56
CA GLU A 76 19.88 -11.50 13.55
C GLU A 76 18.80 -10.48 13.27
N ILE A 77 18.81 -9.93 12.05
CA ILE A 77 17.90 -8.88 11.59
C ILE A 77 17.08 -9.35 10.41
N THR A 78 15.88 -8.80 10.28
CA THR A 78 14.89 -9.15 9.25
C THR A 78 14.37 -7.90 8.55
N LEU A 79 14.33 -7.94 7.21
CA LEU A 79 13.58 -6.95 6.44
C LEU A 79 12.09 -7.10 6.75
N ARG A 80 11.42 -6.01 7.13
CA ARG A 80 10.03 -6.05 7.59
C ARG A 80 9.08 -6.72 6.58
N PRO A 81 8.37 -7.78 6.97
CA PRO A 81 7.39 -8.44 6.11
C PRO A 81 6.01 -7.77 6.16
N GLU A 82 5.77 -6.89 7.15
CA GLU A 82 4.54 -6.12 7.41
C GLU A 82 4.85 -4.93 8.32
N TYR A 83 3.88 -4.02 8.49
CA TYR A 83 4.11 -2.76 9.23
C TYR A 83 3.70 -2.83 10.70
N THR A 84 2.64 -3.57 11.02
CA THR A 84 1.96 -3.58 12.32
C THR A 84 2.90 -3.91 13.48
N ALA A 85 3.72 -4.97 13.36
CA ALA A 85 4.66 -5.35 14.41
C ALA A 85 5.75 -4.28 14.63
N GLY A 86 6.22 -3.64 13.55
CA GLY A 86 7.15 -2.52 13.64
C GLY A 86 6.55 -1.30 14.35
N ILE A 87 5.27 -1.00 14.11
CA ILE A 87 4.54 0.08 14.82
C ILE A 87 4.35 -0.29 16.29
N ALA A 88 3.92 -1.51 16.59
CA ALA A 88 3.76 -1.98 17.97
C ALA A 88 5.08 -1.89 18.75
N ARG A 89 6.19 -2.34 18.17
CA ARG A 89 7.53 -2.20 18.74
C ARG A 89 7.87 -0.71 18.97
N ALA A 90 7.54 0.18 18.00
CA ALA A 90 7.79 1.62 18.15
C ALA A 90 7.01 2.22 19.33
N VAL A 91 5.74 1.83 19.51
CA VAL A 91 4.93 2.26 20.66
C VAL A 91 5.57 1.84 21.99
N LEU A 92 6.02 0.59 22.08
CA LEU A 92 6.68 0.08 23.29
C LEU A 92 8.02 0.76 23.54
N SER A 93 8.90 0.83 22.54
CA SER A 93 10.25 1.34 22.71
C SER A 93 10.33 2.86 22.93
N ASN A 94 9.28 3.61 22.56
CA ASN A 94 9.17 5.05 22.82
C ASN A 94 8.28 5.39 24.01
N GLY A 95 7.82 4.39 24.78
CA GLY A 95 7.03 4.62 25.99
C GLY A 95 5.65 5.21 25.76
N LEU A 96 5.05 5.00 24.56
CA LEU A 96 3.78 5.62 24.17
C LEU A 96 2.55 4.90 24.73
N THR A 97 2.70 3.81 25.45
CA THR A 97 1.61 2.98 25.98
C THR A 97 0.63 3.73 26.90
N GLN A 98 1.09 4.81 27.53
CA GLN A 98 0.26 5.66 28.40
C GLN A 98 -0.49 6.77 27.64
N SER A 99 -0.21 6.93 26.35
CA SER A 99 -0.76 8.01 25.50
C SER A 99 -1.92 7.54 24.60
N THR A 100 -2.50 6.38 24.92
CA THR A 100 -3.64 5.85 24.14
C THR A 100 -4.90 6.73 24.29
N PRO A 101 -5.75 6.86 23.26
CA PRO A 101 -5.66 6.18 21.97
C PRO A 101 -4.60 6.76 21.06
N LEU A 102 -3.89 5.86 20.33
CA LEU A 102 -2.91 6.23 19.33
C LEU A 102 -3.45 5.88 17.94
N LYS A 103 -3.30 6.78 16.99
CA LYS A 103 -3.75 6.61 15.60
C LYS A 103 -2.58 6.84 14.66
N PHE A 104 -2.11 5.77 14.02
CA PHE A 104 -0.96 5.83 13.12
C PHE A 104 -1.32 5.41 11.71
N PHE A 105 -0.83 6.18 10.75
CA PHE A 105 -0.83 5.86 9.32
C PHE A 105 0.61 5.65 8.86
N GLY A 106 0.86 4.58 8.12
CA GLY A 106 2.17 4.28 7.55
C GLY A 106 2.08 4.01 6.05
N ALA A 107 3.18 4.29 5.33
CA ALA A 107 3.33 3.87 3.95
C ALA A 107 4.79 3.51 3.66
N GLY A 108 5.01 2.40 2.95
CA GLY A 108 6.37 2.02 2.61
C GLY A 108 6.56 0.60 2.10
N PRO A 109 7.83 0.23 1.80
CA PRO A 109 8.17 -1.08 1.27
C PRO A 109 8.13 -2.17 2.33
N MET A 110 7.67 -3.37 1.90
CA MET A 110 7.67 -4.63 2.65
C MET A 110 8.40 -5.70 1.85
N PHE A 111 8.83 -6.77 2.51
CA PHE A 111 9.69 -7.79 1.91
C PHE A 111 9.22 -9.19 2.30
N ARG A 112 8.83 -10.01 1.28
CA ARG A 112 8.47 -11.41 1.48
C ARG A 112 9.03 -12.27 0.36
N TYR A 113 9.68 -13.38 0.68
CA TYR A 113 10.21 -14.32 -0.30
C TYR A 113 9.10 -15.18 -0.91
N GLU A 114 8.22 -14.52 -1.64
CA GLU A 114 7.10 -15.18 -2.30
C GLU A 114 7.41 -15.53 -3.76
N ARG A 115 6.58 -16.40 -4.33
CA ARG A 115 6.62 -16.65 -5.78
C ARG A 115 6.06 -15.43 -6.52
N PRO A 116 6.88 -14.74 -7.34
CA PRO A 116 6.44 -13.53 -8.03
C PRO A 116 5.32 -13.81 -9.03
N GLN A 117 4.30 -12.96 -9.02
CA GLN A 117 3.21 -12.92 -9.99
C GLN A 117 2.63 -11.49 -10.03
N LYS A 118 1.72 -11.22 -10.98
CA LYS A 118 1.10 -9.89 -11.10
C LYS A 118 0.47 -9.45 -9.77
N GLY A 119 0.88 -8.29 -9.25
CA GLY A 119 0.41 -7.76 -7.95
C GLY A 119 0.97 -8.48 -6.71
N ARG A 120 2.00 -9.34 -6.87
CA ARG A 120 2.69 -10.03 -5.78
C ARG A 120 4.19 -10.06 -6.04
N TYR A 121 4.92 -9.27 -5.29
CA TYR A 121 6.35 -9.04 -5.44
C TYR A 121 7.09 -9.42 -4.17
N ARG A 122 8.40 -9.59 -4.26
CA ARG A 122 9.27 -9.85 -3.11
C ARG A 122 9.61 -8.58 -2.34
N GLN A 123 9.68 -7.45 -3.05
CA GLN A 123 9.58 -6.12 -2.49
C GLN A 123 8.28 -5.52 -3.01
N PHE A 124 7.37 -5.16 -2.11
CA PHE A 124 6.07 -4.56 -2.40
C PHE A 124 5.81 -3.42 -1.43
N HIS A 125 4.78 -2.63 -1.66
CA HIS A 125 4.49 -1.47 -0.83
C HIS A 125 3.10 -1.58 -0.21
N GLN A 126 2.99 -1.12 1.03
CA GLN A 126 1.72 -1.04 1.74
C GLN A 126 1.44 0.38 2.18
N ILE A 127 0.15 0.72 2.28
CA ILE A 127 -0.40 1.70 3.19
C ILE A 127 -0.98 0.93 4.36
N ASP A 128 -0.80 1.44 5.56
CA ASP A 128 -1.20 0.79 6.80
C ASP A 128 -1.84 1.80 7.72
N ALA A 129 -2.81 1.36 8.53
CA ALA A 129 -3.42 2.18 9.56
C ALA A 129 -3.66 1.36 10.82
N GLU A 130 -3.23 1.90 11.97
CA GLU A 130 -3.29 1.25 13.26
C GLU A 130 -3.93 2.15 14.31
N LEU A 131 -5.00 1.69 14.92
CA LEU A 131 -5.70 2.32 16.04
C LEU A 131 -5.46 1.50 17.31
N ILE A 132 -4.68 2.05 18.22
CA ILE A 132 -4.17 1.36 19.41
C ILE A 132 -4.78 1.97 20.66
N GLY A 133 -5.32 1.15 21.54
CA GLY A 133 -5.90 1.54 22.82
C GLY A 133 -7.38 1.19 22.98
N PRO A 134 -8.27 1.55 22.05
CA PRO A 134 -9.69 1.31 22.23
C PRO A 134 -10.10 -0.18 22.13
N ALA A 135 -10.72 -0.68 23.20
CA ALA A 135 -11.33 -2.01 23.22
C ALA A 135 -12.75 -2.04 22.59
N GLN A 136 -13.33 -0.88 22.36
CA GLN A 136 -14.72 -0.75 21.90
C GLN A 136 -14.88 -1.12 20.43
N PRO A 137 -15.98 -1.80 20.03
CA PRO A 137 -16.27 -2.18 18.64
C PRO A 137 -16.35 -0.99 17.66
N GLN A 138 -16.61 0.23 18.17
CA GLN A 138 -16.60 1.46 17.36
C GLN A 138 -15.25 1.74 16.71
N ALA A 139 -14.14 1.31 17.33
CA ALA A 139 -12.81 1.42 16.74
C ALA A 139 -12.68 0.55 15.47
N ASP A 140 -13.27 -0.64 15.48
CA ASP A 140 -13.31 -1.53 14.31
C ASP A 140 -14.14 -0.90 13.18
N VAL A 141 -15.28 -0.31 13.53
CA VAL A 141 -16.12 0.42 12.55
C VAL A 141 -15.37 1.59 11.96
N GLU A 142 -14.69 2.41 12.77
CA GLU A 142 -13.91 3.56 12.31
C GLU A 142 -12.79 3.16 11.34
N ILE A 143 -12.05 2.10 11.67
CA ILE A 143 -10.91 1.64 10.84
C ILE A 143 -11.38 1.05 9.51
N ILE A 144 -12.52 0.33 9.50
CA ILE A 144 -13.15 -0.18 8.26
C ILE A 144 -13.69 0.99 7.43
N ALA A 145 -14.37 1.95 8.05
CA ALA A 145 -14.92 3.13 7.38
C ALA A 145 -13.81 3.97 6.72
N MET A 146 -12.66 4.13 7.39
CA MET A 146 -11.50 4.81 6.80
C MET A 146 -10.97 4.06 5.57
N GLY A 147 -10.87 2.72 5.64
CA GLY A 147 -10.51 1.90 4.49
C GLY A 147 -11.46 2.08 3.31
N ALA A 148 -12.77 2.06 3.58
CA ALA A 148 -13.80 2.31 2.56
C ALA A 148 -13.68 3.71 1.95
N ALA A 149 -13.47 4.75 2.78
CA ALA A 149 -13.29 6.12 2.31
C ALA A 149 -12.04 6.29 1.42
N ILE A 150 -10.94 5.62 1.75
CA ILE A 150 -9.73 5.61 0.89
C ILE A 150 -10.04 4.97 -0.47
N LEU A 151 -10.71 3.82 -0.47
CA LEU A 151 -11.06 3.13 -1.71
C LEU A 151 -12.06 3.94 -2.56
N ASP A 152 -12.97 4.68 -1.93
CA ASP A 152 -13.92 5.56 -2.60
C ASP A 152 -13.20 6.75 -3.27
N GLU A 153 -12.31 7.45 -2.55
CA GLU A 153 -11.53 8.56 -3.12
C GLU A 153 -10.55 8.12 -4.21
N LEU A 154 -10.07 6.88 -4.14
CA LEU A 154 -9.30 6.28 -5.23
C LEU A 154 -10.18 5.86 -6.42
N GLY A 155 -11.51 5.94 -6.31
CA GLY A 155 -12.47 5.55 -7.34
C GLY A 155 -12.58 4.04 -7.55
N VAL A 156 -12.16 3.22 -6.57
CA VAL A 156 -12.12 1.75 -6.69
C VAL A 156 -13.12 1.02 -5.79
N LEU A 157 -13.79 1.71 -4.86
CA LEU A 157 -14.71 1.10 -3.89
C LEU A 157 -15.81 0.29 -4.57
N ASN A 158 -16.41 0.82 -5.63
CA ASN A 158 -17.51 0.17 -6.37
C ASN A 158 -17.08 -1.14 -7.08
N SER A 159 -15.78 -1.37 -7.24
CA SER A 159 -15.23 -2.61 -7.78
C SER A 159 -14.80 -3.60 -6.70
N CYS A 160 -15.01 -3.23 -5.44
CA CYS A 160 -14.65 -4.02 -4.27
C CYS A 160 -15.90 -4.45 -3.50
N ARG A 161 -15.82 -5.60 -2.84
CA ARG A 161 -16.76 -5.99 -1.80
C ARG A 161 -16.02 -6.10 -0.47
N LEU A 162 -16.68 -5.77 0.61
CA LEU A 162 -16.16 -5.95 1.97
C LEU A 162 -16.61 -7.33 2.47
N GLU A 163 -15.67 -8.23 2.72
CA GLU A 163 -15.92 -9.46 3.47
C GLU A 163 -15.61 -9.22 4.94
N LEU A 164 -16.48 -9.70 5.81
CA LEU A 164 -16.43 -9.49 7.26
C LEU A 164 -16.62 -10.82 7.99
N ASN A 165 -15.83 -11.04 9.03
CA ASN A 165 -15.95 -12.17 9.93
C ASN A 165 -15.57 -11.78 11.36
N THR A 166 -15.83 -12.67 12.31
CA THR A 166 -15.27 -12.59 13.65
C THR A 166 -14.46 -13.85 13.97
N LEU A 167 -13.31 -13.62 14.59
CA LEU A 167 -12.43 -14.69 15.12
C LEU A 167 -12.62 -14.87 16.64
N GLY A 168 -13.61 -14.20 17.23
CA GLY A 168 -13.90 -14.23 18.64
C GLY A 168 -12.73 -13.83 19.55
N ASP A 169 -12.95 -13.98 20.83
CA ASP A 169 -11.92 -13.81 21.86
C ASP A 169 -11.07 -15.10 22.03
N THR A 170 -10.14 -15.07 22.96
CA THR A 170 -9.27 -16.21 23.28
C THR A 170 -10.07 -17.43 23.77
N VAL A 171 -11.16 -17.24 24.50
CA VAL A 171 -12.00 -18.31 25.02
C VAL A 171 -12.72 -19.02 23.89
N SER A 172 -13.39 -18.24 23.03
CA SER A 172 -14.09 -18.73 21.83
C SER A 172 -13.13 -19.44 20.87
N ARG A 173 -11.94 -18.87 20.64
CA ARG A 173 -10.89 -19.46 19.78
C ARG A 173 -10.38 -20.78 20.32
N THR A 174 -10.19 -20.90 21.65
CA THR A 174 -9.72 -22.14 22.29
C THR A 174 -10.76 -23.24 22.13
N ALA A 175 -12.04 -22.94 22.39
CA ALA A 175 -13.14 -23.88 22.20
C ALA A 175 -13.25 -24.35 20.74
N TYR A 176 -13.19 -23.42 19.78
CA TYR A 176 -13.26 -23.76 18.37
C TYR A 176 -12.04 -24.56 17.89
N ARG A 177 -10.83 -24.21 18.37
CA ARG A 177 -9.63 -24.97 18.06
C ARG A 177 -9.76 -26.43 18.51
N ALA A 178 -10.30 -26.68 19.71
CA ALA A 178 -10.52 -28.01 20.21
C ALA A 178 -11.49 -28.80 19.30
N ALA A 179 -12.61 -28.19 18.91
CA ALA A 179 -13.57 -28.78 17.99
C ALA A 179 -12.98 -29.08 16.59
N LEU A 180 -12.14 -28.21 16.05
CA LEU A 180 -11.43 -28.45 14.79
C LEU A 180 -10.43 -29.61 14.91
N VAL A 181 -9.68 -29.68 16.02
CA VAL A 181 -8.77 -30.80 16.28
C VAL A 181 -9.53 -32.11 16.33
N GLU A 182 -10.64 -32.17 17.05
CA GLU A 182 -11.50 -33.37 17.12
C GLU A 182 -12.01 -33.73 15.72
N TYR A 183 -12.61 -32.80 15.00
CA TYR A 183 -13.17 -33.02 13.67
C TYR A 183 -12.11 -33.50 12.67
N PHE A 184 -11.00 -32.80 12.52
CA PHE A 184 -9.97 -33.16 11.55
C PHE A 184 -9.18 -34.43 11.95
N SER A 185 -9.04 -34.72 13.24
CA SER A 185 -8.44 -35.97 13.69
C SER A 185 -9.27 -37.18 13.26
N ALA A 186 -10.60 -37.08 13.31
CA ALA A 186 -11.49 -38.14 12.79
C ALA A 186 -11.36 -38.34 11.26
N HIS A 187 -10.84 -37.34 10.55
CA HIS A 187 -10.67 -37.36 9.10
C HIS A 187 -9.18 -37.40 8.66
N LEU A 188 -8.25 -37.65 9.57
CA LEU A 188 -6.80 -37.62 9.37
C LEU A 188 -6.31 -38.30 8.08
N PRO A 189 -6.80 -39.51 7.70
CA PRO A 189 -6.35 -40.20 6.48
C PRO A 189 -6.69 -39.46 5.19
N LYS A 190 -7.68 -38.56 5.22
CA LYS A 190 -8.17 -37.82 4.05
C LYS A 190 -7.54 -36.43 3.92
N LEU A 191 -6.82 -35.96 4.94
CA LEU A 191 -6.11 -34.68 4.90
C LEU A 191 -4.87 -34.77 4.04
N SER A 192 -4.53 -33.66 3.36
CA SER A 192 -3.23 -33.47 2.71
C SER A 192 -2.09 -33.53 3.74
N ASP A 193 -0.86 -33.82 3.28
CA ASP A 193 0.31 -33.87 4.17
C ASP A 193 0.54 -32.53 4.87
N GLU A 194 0.34 -31.42 4.16
CA GLU A 194 0.43 -30.06 4.71
C GLU A 194 -0.63 -29.84 5.81
N SER A 195 -1.87 -30.28 5.59
CA SER A 195 -2.95 -30.13 6.57
C SER A 195 -2.79 -31.05 7.78
N ARG A 196 -2.17 -32.22 7.62
CA ARG A 196 -1.78 -33.08 8.76
C ARG A 196 -0.75 -32.41 9.66
N ASP A 197 0.26 -31.74 9.07
CA ASP A 197 1.25 -30.97 9.83
C ASP A 197 0.58 -29.77 10.55
N ARG A 198 -0.30 -29.05 9.85
CA ARG A 198 -1.09 -27.94 10.40
C ARG A 198 -2.01 -28.35 11.56
N LEU A 199 -2.56 -29.56 11.55
CA LEU A 199 -3.46 -30.04 12.59
C LEU A 199 -2.80 -30.01 13.98
N GLY A 200 -1.54 -30.40 14.07
CA GLY A 200 -0.80 -30.37 15.34
C GLY A 200 -0.38 -28.96 15.78
N ARG A 201 -0.16 -28.05 14.84
CA ARG A 201 0.38 -26.71 15.09
C ARG A 201 -0.71 -25.65 15.16
N ASN A 202 -1.47 -25.49 14.08
CA ASN A 202 -2.53 -24.50 13.95
C ASN A 202 -3.67 -25.01 13.06
N PRO A 203 -4.66 -25.72 13.62
CA PRO A 203 -5.76 -26.34 12.87
C PRO A 203 -6.63 -25.31 12.12
N LEU A 204 -6.68 -24.03 12.57
CA LEU A 204 -7.40 -22.97 11.87
C LEU A 204 -6.86 -22.74 10.45
N ARG A 205 -5.58 -23.03 10.20
CA ARG A 205 -4.96 -22.93 8.88
C ARG A 205 -5.42 -23.98 7.87
N ILE A 206 -6.05 -25.06 8.33
CA ILE A 206 -6.66 -26.06 7.45
C ILE A 206 -7.87 -25.48 6.73
N LEU A 207 -8.57 -24.53 7.37
CA LEU A 207 -9.74 -23.86 6.78
C LEU A 207 -9.40 -23.05 5.51
N ASP A 208 -8.15 -22.61 5.36
CA ASP A 208 -7.65 -21.89 4.19
C ASP A 208 -6.86 -22.80 3.22
N SER A 209 -7.01 -24.11 3.32
CA SER A 209 -6.33 -25.05 2.43
C SER A 209 -6.78 -24.87 0.98
N LYS A 210 -5.81 -24.94 0.06
CA LYS A 210 -6.05 -24.91 -1.38
C LYS A 210 -6.19 -26.29 -2.00
N ASP A 211 -5.91 -27.34 -1.23
CA ASP A 211 -6.07 -28.72 -1.65
C ASP A 211 -7.56 -29.07 -1.80
N GLU A 212 -7.93 -29.73 -2.88
CA GLU A 212 -9.33 -30.05 -3.17
C GLU A 212 -9.92 -31.08 -2.20
N GLY A 213 -9.10 -32.02 -1.72
CA GLY A 213 -9.52 -33.00 -0.70
C GLY A 213 -9.80 -32.33 0.65
N ASP A 214 -8.92 -31.41 1.05
CA ASP A 214 -9.10 -30.61 2.26
C ASP A 214 -10.33 -29.71 2.17
N LYS A 215 -10.57 -29.05 1.02
CA LYS A 215 -11.75 -28.20 0.80
C LYS A 215 -13.06 -28.95 1.01
N ALA A 216 -13.12 -30.21 0.57
CA ALA A 216 -14.30 -31.06 0.78
C ALA A 216 -14.56 -31.34 2.26
N LEU A 217 -13.50 -31.49 3.07
CA LEU A 217 -13.59 -31.64 4.52
C LEU A 217 -13.95 -30.31 5.20
N VAL A 218 -13.30 -29.24 4.82
CA VAL A 218 -13.54 -27.87 5.34
C VAL A 218 -14.99 -27.45 5.12
N ALA A 219 -15.62 -27.88 4.02
CA ALA A 219 -17.03 -27.55 3.74
C ALA A 219 -18.00 -28.07 4.83
N ASN A 220 -17.62 -29.12 5.54
CA ASN A 220 -18.42 -29.74 6.59
C ASN A 220 -17.80 -29.57 8.00
N ALA A 221 -16.76 -28.75 8.12
CA ALA A 221 -16.14 -28.48 9.42
C ALA A 221 -17.09 -27.66 10.32
N PRO A 222 -16.96 -27.77 11.65
CA PRO A 222 -17.71 -26.97 12.60
C PRO A 222 -17.63 -25.48 12.24
N SER A 223 -18.75 -24.76 12.41
CA SER A 223 -18.77 -23.31 12.20
C SER A 223 -18.22 -22.59 13.42
N PHE A 224 -17.40 -21.55 13.21
CA PHE A 224 -16.88 -20.73 14.32
C PHE A 224 -18.01 -20.05 15.11
N SER A 225 -19.11 -19.68 14.46
CA SER A 225 -20.27 -19.05 15.08
C SER A 225 -20.85 -19.85 16.25
N ASP A 226 -20.72 -21.19 16.22
CA ASP A 226 -21.29 -22.07 17.24
C ASP A 226 -20.46 -22.08 18.54
N TYR A 227 -19.24 -21.57 18.47
CA TYR A 227 -18.28 -21.52 19.58
C TYR A 227 -18.05 -20.12 20.12
N LEU A 228 -18.70 -19.10 19.54
CA LEU A 228 -18.65 -17.74 20.06
C LEU A 228 -19.39 -17.66 21.40
N ASN A 229 -18.76 -17.10 22.40
CA ASN A 229 -19.43 -16.70 23.64
C ASN A 229 -20.31 -15.46 23.42
N ASP A 230 -21.14 -15.13 24.41
CA ASP A 230 -22.11 -14.04 24.31
C ASP A 230 -21.42 -12.67 24.17
N GLU A 231 -20.25 -12.47 24.77
CA GLU A 231 -19.46 -11.24 24.66
C GLU A 231 -18.96 -11.05 23.23
N SER A 232 -18.36 -12.07 22.63
CA SER A 232 -17.88 -12.03 21.25
C SER A 232 -19.02 -11.84 20.24
N LYS A 233 -20.20 -12.45 20.50
CA LYS A 233 -21.40 -12.23 19.69
C LYS A 233 -21.88 -10.76 19.78
N ALA A 234 -21.99 -10.22 20.98
CA ALA A 234 -22.42 -8.83 21.23
C ALA A 234 -21.46 -7.82 20.61
N PHE A 235 -20.14 -8.10 20.70
CA PHE A 235 -19.11 -7.29 20.06
C PHE A 235 -19.33 -7.25 18.54
N PHE A 236 -19.43 -8.40 17.89
CA PHE A 236 -19.59 -8.50 16.45
C PHE A 236 -20.91 -7.90 15.95
N GLU A 237 -22.02 -8.10 16.69
CA GLU A 237 -23.30 -7.45 16.39
C GLU A 237 -23.19 -5.92 16.46
N THR A 238 -22.39 -5.39 17.37
CA THR A 238 -22.17 -3.94 17.47
C THR A 238 -21.35 -3.41 16.30
N VAL A 239 -20.33 -4.15 15.83
CA VAL A 239 -19.58 -3.81 14.61
C VAL A 239 -20.54 -3.75 13.41
N LYS A 240 -21.37 -4.80 13.20
CA LYS A 240 -22.31 -4.84 12.08
C LYS A 240 -23.29 -3.67 12.11
N ARG A 241 -23.94 -3.40 13.26
CA ARG A 241 -24.82 -2.25 13.41
C ARG A 241 -24.14 -0.91 13.12
N GLY A 242 -22.86 -0.79 13.49
CA GLY A 242 -22.07 0.40 13.18
C GLY A 242 -21.85 0.59 11.68
N LEU A 243 -21.49 -0.49 10.96
CA LEU A 243 -21.34 -0.46 9.51
C LEU A 243 -22.66 -0.18 8.80
N ASP A 244 -23.77 -0.80 9.24
CA ASP A 244 -25.12 -0.54 8.72
C ASP A 244 -25.53 0.92 8.90
N ALA A 245 -25.24 1.52 10.07
CA ALA A 245 -25.53 2.92 10.35
C ALA A 245 -24.74 3.89 9.46
N LEU A 246 -23.55 3.48 9.01
CA LEU A 246 -22.71 4.24 8.06
C LEU A 246 -23.04 3.93 6.60
N GLY A 247 -23.96 3.01 6.32
CA GLY A 247 -24.31 2.58 4.96
C GLY A 247 -23.18 1.82 4.25
N ILE A 248 -22.24 1.21 5.01
CA ILE A 248 -21.15 0.42 4.46
C ILE A 248 -21.63 -1.02 4.27
N ALA A 249 -21.82 -1.42 3.01
CA ALA A 249 -22.26 -2.77 2.67
C ALA A 249 -21.15 -3.79 2.91
N TYR A 250 -21.50 -4.95 3.44
CA TYR A 250 -20.57 -6.06 3.70
C TYR A 250 -21.23 -7.42 3.44
N GLU A 251 -20.38 -8.42 3.19
CA GLU A 251 -20.77 -9.83 3.10
C GLU A 251 -20.15 -10.60 4.26
N LEU A 252 -20.94 -11.41 4.96
CA LEU A 252 -20.40 -12.29 5.99
C LEU A 252 -19.70 -13.50 5.35
N ASN A 253 -18.41 -13.65 5.66
CA ASN A 253 -17.64 -14.80 5.21
C ASN A 253 -17.09 -15.59 6.42
N PRO A 254 -17.77 -16.64 6.89
CA PRO A 254 -17.34 -17.42 8.06
C PRO A 254 -16.01 -18.17 7.85
N ARG A 255 -15.51 -18.22 6.61
CA ARG A 255 -14.21 -18.83 6.28
C ARG A 255 -13.08 -17.79 6.23
N LEU A 256 -13.39 -16.51 6.35
CA LEU A 256 -12.37 -15.47 6.36
C LEU A 256 -11.51 -15.61 7.61
N VAL A 257 -10.28 -16.04 7.42
CA VAL A 257 -9.22 -16.06 8.43
C VAL A 257 -8.07 -15.19 7.95
N ARG A 258 -7.21 -14.78 8.88
CA ARG A 258 -6.05 -13.92 8.55
C ARG A 258 -4.77 -14.75 8.53
N GLY A 259 -3.82 -14.32 7.70
CA GLY A 259 -2.53 -14.98 7.51
C GLY A 259 -1.55 -14.87 8.69
N LEU A 260 -1.91 -14.17 9.77
CA LEU A 260 -1.08 -13.89 10.94
C LEU A 260 -1.84 -14.30 12.21
N ASP A 261 -1.15 -14.88 13.18
CA ASP A 261 -1.79 -15.56 14.31
C ASP A 261 -2.30 -14.61 15.42
N TYR A 262 -1.91 -13.33 15.39
CA TYR A 262 -2.27 -12.35 16.41
C TYR A 262 -3.72 -11.84 16.32
N TYR A 263 -4.44 -12.09 15.22
CA TYR A 263 -5.80 -11.58 15.05
C TYR A 263 -6.82 -12.23 15.99
N CYS A 264 -7.75 -11.40 16.49
CA CYS A 264 -8.92 -11.78 17.29
C CYS A 264 -10.15 -10.97 16.84
N HIS A 265 -11.34 -11.26 17.37
CA HIS A 265 -12.57 -10.53 17.07
C HIS A 265 -12.73 -10.22 15.56
N THR A 266 -12.81 -8.96 15.19
CA THR A 266 -13.07 -8.52 13.80
C THR A 266 -11.95 -8.92 12.86
N ALA A 267 -12.32 -9.54 11.74
CA ALA A 267 -11.48 -9.76 10.56
C ALA A 267 -12.23 -9.29 9.31
N PHE A 268 -11.54 -8.58 8.42
CA PHE A 268 -12.17 -8.06 7.22
C PHE A 268 -11.20 -7.94 6.04
N GLU A 269 -11.75 -8.00 4.83
CA GLU A 269 -11.03 -7.78 3.59
C GLU A 269 -11.90 -7.05 2.57
N PHE A 270 -11.34 -6.03 1.93
CA PHE A 270 -11.87 -5.49 0.68
C PHE A 270 -11.26 -6.25 -0.47
N ILE A 271 -12.10 -6.95 -1.23
CA ILE A 271 -11.68 -7.81 -2.33
C ILE A 271 -12.33 -7.39 -3.65
N THR A 272 -11.57 -7.57 -4.75
CA THR A 272 -12.04 -7.32 -6.10
C THR A 272 -11.77 -8.52 -7.02
N THR A 273 -12.61 -8.70 -8.01
CA THR A 273 -12.42 -9.72 -9.06
C THR A 273 -11.54 -9.22 -10.21
N ALA A 274 -11.29 -7.91 -10.28
CA ALA A 274 -10.53 -7.29 -11.37
C ALA A 274 -9.05 -7.69 -11.41
N LEU A 275 -8.51 -8.23 -10.31
CA LEU A 275 -7.12 -8.68 -10.17
C LEU A 275 -6.95 -10.21 -10.19
N GLY A 276 -7.99 -10.95 -10.54
CA GLY A 276 -7.98 -12.41 -10.55
C GLY A 276 -7.74 -12.99 -9.15
N ALA A 277 -6.82 -13.97 -9.03
CA ALA A 277 -6.54 -14.66 -7.75
C ALA A 277 -5.94 -13.78 -6.65
N GLN A 278 -5.54 -12.54 -6.95
CA GLN A 278 -4.96 -11.58 -6.00
C GLN A 278 -5.97 -10.49 -5.63
N GLY A 279 -7.20 -10.90 -5.32
CA GLY A 279 -8.36 -10.02 -5.14
C GLY A 279 -8.31 -9.09 -3.94
N THR A 280 -7.64 -9.43 -2.84
CA THR A 280 -7.58 -8.59 -1.65
C THR A 280 -6.74 -7.34 -1.90
N VAL A 281 -7.36 -6.17 -1.81
CA VAL A 281 -6.68 -4.87 -1.99
C VAL A 281 -6.37 -4.18 -0.68
N LEU A 282 -7.19 -4.39 0.35
CA LEU A 282 -7.02 -3.92 1.71
C LEU A 282 -7.60 -4.96 2.66
N GLY A 283 -6.93 -5.24 3.77
CA GLY A 283 -7.45 -6.17 4.74
C GLY A 283 -6.80 -6.03 6.10
N GLY A 284 -7.56 -6.35 7.14
CA GLY A 284 -7.13 -6.16 8.51
C GLY A 284 -8.02 -6.86 9.53
N GLY A 285 -7.97 -6.35 10.73
CA GLY A 285 -8.74 -6.86 11.86
C GLY A 285 -8.20 -6.41 13.20
N ARG A 286 -8.79 -6.91 14.27
CA ARG A 286 -8.41 -6.63 15.66
C ARG A 286 -7.30 -7.60 16.13
N TYR A 287 -6.38 -7.09 16.98
CA TYR A 287 -5.23 -7.86 17.46
C TYR A 287 -4.81 -7.44 18.89
N ASP A 288 -5.69 -7.64 19.86
CA ASP A 288 -5.55 -7.14 21.22
C ASP A 288 -4.34 -7.71 22.00
N GLY A 289 -3.87 -8.92 21.67
CA GLY A 289 -2.76 -9.57 22.35
C GLY A 289 -1.36 -9.23 21.82
N LEU A 290 -1.23 -8.46 20.73
CA LEU A 290 0.06 -8.28 20.04
C LEU A 290 1.10 -7.58 20.90
N MET A 291 0.72 -6.53 21.62
CA MET A 291 1.63 -5.80 22.52
C MET A 291 2.16 -6.70 23.66
N GLY A 292 1.28 -7.54 24.24
CA GLY A 292 1.66 -8.53 25.26
C GLY A 292 2.67 -9.55 24.75
N MET A 293 2.49 -10.07 23.52
CA MET A 293 3.45 -10.99 22.89
C MET A 293 4.83 -10.38 22.69
N MET A 294 4.91 -9.05 22.58
CA MET A 294 6.17 -8.30 22.50
C MET A 294 6.76 -7.94 23.87
N GLY A 295 6.16 -8.39 24.97
CA GLY A 295 6.62 -8.10 26.33
C GLY A 295 6.12 -6.75 26.87
N GLY A 296 5.14 -6.13 26.22
CA GLY A 296 4.45 -4.95 26.69
C GLY A 296 3.18 -5.27 27.49
N PRO A 297 2.42 -4.24 27.89
CA PRO A 297 1.10 -4.42 28.47
C PRO A 297 0.08 -4.89 27.42
N GLU A 298 -0.98 -5.55 27.88
CA GLU A 298 -2.13 -5.90 27.02
C GLU A 298 -2.86 -4.62 26.62
N ILE A 299 -2.77 -4.24 25.35
CA ILE A 299 -3.41 -3.03 24.79
C ILE A 299 -4.18 -3.44 23.55
N PRO A 300 -5.52 -3.24 23.54
CA PRO A 300 -6.34 -3.51 22.38
C PRO A 300 -5.89 -2.69 21.16
N ALA A 301 -5.97 -3.31 19.98
CA ALA A 301 -5.63 -2.62 18.77
C ALA A 301 -6.37 -3.22 17.55
N VAL A 302 -6.61 -2.37 16.56
CA VAL A 302 -7.23 -2.76 15.29
C VAL A 302 -6.59 -1.96 14.16
N GLY A 303 -6.34 -2.62 13.04
CA GLY A 303 -5.69 -1.98 11.91
C GLY A 303 -5.91 -2.72 10.60
N TRP A 304 -5.36 -2.16 9.54
CA TRP A 304 -5.36 -2.78 8.21
C TRP A 304 -4.13 -2.40 7.40
N ALA A 305 -3.83 -3.25 6.41
CA ALA A 305 -2.84 -3.02 5.38
C ALA A 305 -3.47 -3.06 4.00
N GLY A 306 -3.10 -2.11 3.13
CA GLY A 306 -3.52 -2.05 1.73
C GLY A 306 -2.33 -2.15 0.78
N GLY A 307 -2.41 -3.02 -0.24
CA GLY A 307 -1.34 -3.21 -1.21
C GLY A 307 -1.30 -2.10 -2.26
N ILE A 308 -0.24 -1.26 -2.25
CA ILE A 308 -0.13 -0.12 -3.17
C ILE A 308 -0.08 -0.58 -4.62
N GLU A 309 0.67 -1.63 -4.96
CA GLU A 309 0.74 -2.17 -6.32
C GLU A 309 -0.64 -2.60 -6.84
N ARG A 310 -1.44 -3.22 -5.99
CA ARG A 310 -2.80 -3.68 -6.35
C ARG A 310 -3.73 -2.50 -6.57
N LEU A 311 -3.71 -1.52 -5.67
CA LEU A 311 -4.49 -0.28 -5.80
C LEU A 311 -4.06 0.51 -7.03
N ALA A 312 -2.76 0.64 -7.29
CA ALA A 312 -2.21 1.34 -8.45
C ALA A 312 -2.61 0.71 -9.80
N MET A 313 -2.93 -0.58 -9.82
CA MET A 313 -3.47 -1.24 -11.02
C MET A 313 -4.96 -0.96 -11.26
N LEU A 314 -5.69 -0.52 -10.24
CA LEU A 314 -7.14 -0.30 -10.29
C LEU A 314 -7.53 1.15 -10.50
N ILE A 315 -6.71 2.10 -10.00
CA ILE A 315 -7.00 3.53 -10.12
C ILE A 315 -6.94 4.00 -11.56
N ALA A 316 -7.70 5.03 -11.89
CA ALA A 316 -7.54 5.77 -13.14
C ALA A 316 -6.12 6.35 -13.25
N GLU A 317 -5.67 6.65 -14.47
CA GLU A 317 -4.37 7.29 -14.67
C GLU A 317 -4.33 8.65 -13.97
N PRO A 318 -3.42 8.85 -12.99
CA PRO A 318 -3.30 10.14 -12.32
C PRO A 318 -2.86 11.22 -13.32
N LYS A 319 -3.34 12.45 -13.10
CA LYS A 319 -2.93 13.58 -13.93
C LYS A 319 -1.40 13.64 -14.04
N GLY A 320 -0.91 13.64 -15.28
CA GLY A 320 0.50 13.75 -15.56
C GLY A 320 1.07 15.11 -15.10
N PRO A 321 2.40 15.27 -15.08
CA PRO A 321 3.00 16.57 -14.84
C PRO A 321 2.53 17.55 -15.92
N ALA A 322 2.58 18.85 -15.60
CA ALA A 322 2.32 19.88 -16.60
C ALA A 322 3.24 19.67 -17.81
N ARG A 323 2.69 19.82 -19.00
CA ARG A 323 3.45 19.68 -20.25
C ARG A 323 4.58 20.71 -20.28
N PRO A 324 5.82 20.32 -20.65
CA PRO A 324 6.95 21.21 -20.53
C PRO A 324 6.94 22.31 -21.59
N ILE A 325 7.64 23.38 -21.27
CA ILE A 325 8.12 24.38 -22.23
C ILE A 325 9.50 23.91 -22.69
N ALA A 326 9.70 23.72 -23.99
CA ALA A 326 10.99 23.34 -24.54
C ALA A 326 11.77 24.62 -24.90
N VAL A 327 12.95 24.86 -24.30
CA VAL A 327 13.86 25.97 -24.67
C VAL A 327 14.91 25.44 -25.62
N ILE A 328 14.96 26.03 -26.82
CA ILE A 328 15.76 25.57 -27.97
C ILE A 328 16.76 26.66 -28.37
N PRO A 329 17.98 26.63 -27.82
CA PRO A 329 19.04 27.55 -28.30
C PRO A 329 19.55 27.18 -29.67
N ILE A 330 19.89 28.17 -30.50
CA ILE A 330 20.53 28.00 -31.80
C ILE A 330 21.80 28.89 -31.82
N GLY A 331 22.94 28.23 -31.93
CA GLY A 331 24.25 28.89 -31.83
C GLY A 331 24.76 28.99 -30.38
N GLU A 332 26.06 29.13 -30.25
CA GLU A 332 26.77 29.17 -28.95
C GLU A 332 26.36 30.37 -28.11
N ALA A 333 26.19 31.55 -28.73
CA ALA A 333 25.77 32.78 -28.05
C ALA A 333 24.39 32.60 -27.36
N ALA A 334 23.49 31.81 -27.93
CA ALA A 334 22.17 31.57 -27.38
C ALA A 334 22.16 30.57 -26.21
N GLU A 335 23.17 29.73 -26.01
CA GLU A 335 23.16 28.69 -24.99
C GLU A 335 23.15 29.23 -23.56
N LEU A 336 23.92 30.31 -23.31
CA LEU A 336 23.96 30.97 -22.01
C LEU A 336 22.63 31.68 -21.68
N GLU A 337 22.07 32.37 -22.65
CA GLU A 337 20.78 33.07 -22.47
C GLU A 337 19.60 32.05 -22.33
N ALA A 338 19.63 30.98 -23.08
CA ALA A 338 18.69 29.88 -22.91
C ALA A 338 18.76 29.25 -21.52
N LEU A 339 19.96 29.10 -20.94
CA LEU A 339 20.14 28.65 -19.58
C LEU A 339 19.50 29.60 -18.56
N LYS A 340 19.76 30.90 -18.71
CA LYS A 340 19.17 31.95 -17.84
C LYS A 340 17.64 31.96 -17.96
N LEU A 341 17.12 31.92 -19.18
CA LEU A 341 15.68 31.85 -19.46
C LEU A 341 15.05 30.63 -18.83
N THR A 342 15.68 29.47 -19.00
CA THR A 342 15.22 28.22 -18.41
C THR A 342 15.07 28.33 -16.88
N GLN A 343 16.07 28.90 -16.21
CA GLN A 343 16.02 29.05 -14.75
C GLN A 343 14.99 30.08 -14.30
N ARG A 344 14.82 31.18 -15.04
CA ARG A 344 13.79 32.19 -14.79
C ARG A 344 12.37 31.53 -14.87
N LEU A 345 12.12 30.77 -15.93
CA LEU A 345 10.82 30.08 -16.10
C LEU A 345 10.57 29.00 -15.03
N ARG A 346 11.59 28.24 -14.66
CA ARG A 346 11.50 27.29 -13.55
C ARG A 346 11.21 27.99 -12.22
N GLY A 347 11.87 29.11 -11.95
CA GLY A 347 11.58 29.93 -10.77
C GLY A 347 10.16 30.50 -10.75
N ALA A 348 9.54 30.68 -11.90
CA ALA A 348 8.14 31.05 -12.05
C ALA A 348 7.16 29.85 -11.99
N GLY A 349 7.65 28.62 -11.71
CA GLY A 349 6.82 27.42 -11.52
C GLY A 349 6.53 26.62 -12.80
N HIS A 350 7.13 26.97 -13.93
CA HIS A 350 6.93 26.20 -15.16
C HIS A 350 7.82 24.96 -15.21
N VAL A 351 7.30 23.90 -15.83
CA VAL A 351 8.10 22.73 -16.22
C VAL A 351 8.86 23.08 -17.50
N VAL A 352 10.18 23.00 -17.49
CA VAL A 352 11.00 23.44 -18.62
C VAL A 352 12.06 22.40 -18.98
N ASP A 353 12.08 21.99 -20.24
CA ASP A 353 13.13 21.17 -20.87
C ASP A 353 14.10 22.04 -21.64
N LEU A 354 15.39 21.97 -21.29
CA LEU A 354 16.44 22.66 -22.02
C LEU A 354 17.05 21.71 -23.08
N GLY A 355 17.17 22.17 -24.30
CA GLY A 355 17.82 21.43 -25.37
C GLY A 355 19.34 21.40 -25.22
N TYR A 356 19.92 20.33 -24.67
CA TYR A 356 21.34 20.23 -24.35
C TYR A 356 22.26 20.04 -25.54
N GLY A 357 21.80 19.44 -26.64
CA GLY A 357 22.69 19.16 -27.75
C GLY A 357 21.97 18.87 -29.08
N GLY A 358 22.75 18.92 -30.14
CA GLY A 358 22.26 18.73 -31.50
C GLY A 358 21.80 20.04 -32.17
N ASN A 359 21.42 19.94 -33.44
CA ASN A 359 20.90 21.09 -34.18
C ASN A 359 19.43 21.38 -33.81
N ALA A 360 18.91 22.51 -34.25
CA ALA A 360 17.52 22.92 -34.00
C ALA A 360 16.47 21.83 -34.35
N GLY A 361 16.66 21.10 -35.44
CA GLY A 361 15.76 20.01 -35.84
C GLY A 361 15.74 18.85 -34.86
N LYS A 362 16.89 18.49 -34.28
CA LYS A 362 16.96 17.43 -33.25
C LYS A 362 16.32 17.89 -31.95
N ARG A 363 16.58 19.14 -31.53
CA ARG A 363 15.97 19.76 -30.34
C ARG A 363 14.44 19.87 -30.49
N MET A 364 13.95 20.26 -31.67
CA MET A 364 12.51 20.28 -31.98
C MET A 364 11.87 18.88 -31.97
N LYS A 365 12.53 17.88 -32.53
CA LYS A 365 12.07 16.48 -32.45
C LYS A 365 11.96 16.01 -31.00
N ARG A 366 12.90 16.42 -30.14
CA ARG A 366 12.81 16.15 -28.69
C ARG A 366 11.61 16.85 -28.07
N ALA A 367 11.38 18.14 -28.37
CA ALA A 367 10.23 18.88 -27.87
C ALA A 367 8.89 18.16 -28.18
N ASN A 368 8.75 17.69 -29.42
CA ASN A 368 7.58 16.89 -29.81
C ASN A 368 7.51 15.55 -29.07
N LYS A 369 8.64 14.85 -28.89
CA LYS A 369 8.68 13.55 -28.20
C LYS A 369 8.28 13.63 -26.71
N ILE A 370 8.62 14.76 -26.07
CA ILE A 370 8.24 14.99 -24.66
C ILE A 370 6.88 15.69 -24.53
N GLU A 371 6.14 15.81 -25.65
CA GLU A 371 4.83 16.46 -25.72
C GLU A 371 4.85 17.88 -25.15
N ALA A 372 5.92 18.65 -25.44
CA ALA A 372 6.03 20.02 -24.97
C ALA A 372 4.82 20.85 -25.44
N ARG A 373 4.29 21.70 -24.54
CA ARG A 373 3.18 22.61 -24.88
C ARG A 373 3.63 23.72 -25.82
N VAL A 374 4.86 24.20 -25.57
CA VAL A 374 5.49 25.35 -26.28
C VAL A 374 6.95 25.05 -26.54
N ALA A 375 7.45 25.46 -27.67
CA ALA A 375 8.90 25.61 -27.93
C ALA A 375 9.29 27.09 -28.03
N LEU A 376 10.29 27.47 -27.22
CA LEU A 376 10.91 28.79 -27.23
C LEU A 376 12.25 28.68 -27.96
N VAL A 377 12.32 29.20 -29.15
CA VAL A 377 13.55 29.16 -29.96
C VAL A 377 14.30 30.48 -29.76
N LEU A 378 15.59 30.37 -29.43
CA LEU A 378 16.51 31.51 -29.27
C LEU A 378 17.68 31.31 -30.23
N GLY A 379 17.81 32.20 -31.16
CA GLY A 379 18.98 32.37 -32.04
C GLY A 379 19.63 33.71 -31.82
N GLU A 380 20.70 33.98 -32.55
CA GLU A 380 21.40 35.27 -32.49
C GLU A 380 20.51 36.46 -32.87
N ASP A 381 19.63 36.24 -33.86
CA ASP A 381 18.69 37.25 -34.31
C ASP A 381 17.63 37.61 -33.27
N GLU A 382 17.06 36.58 -32.60
CA GLU A 382 16.11 36.78 -31.50
C GLU A 382 16.77 37.48 -30.31
N LEU A 383 17.98 37.09 -29.97
CA LEU A 383 18.74 37.73 -28.88
C LEU A 383 19.03 39.18 -29.16
N ALA A 384 19.42 39.54 -30.38
CA ALA A 384 19.67 40.91 -30.78
C ALA A 384 18.43 41.82 -30.61
N ARG A 385 17.22 41.26 -30.72
CA ARG A 385 15.96 41.95 -30.53
C ARG A 385 15.37 41.81 -29.11
N GLY A 386 16.05 41.11 -28.21
CA GLY A 386 15.53 40.82 -26.87
C GLY A 386 14.23 39.98 -26.87
N ALA A 387 14.12 39.07 -27.82
CA ALA A 387 12.92 38.34 -28.08
C ALA A 387 13.19 36.80 -28.15
N VAL A 388 12.14 36.02 -28.26
CA VAL A 388 12.15 34.58 -28.55
C VAL A 388 11.12 34.26 -29.65
N THR A 389 11.41 33.30 -30.49
CA THR A 389 10.37 32.71 -31.33
C THR A 389 9.55 31.75 -30.48
N PHE A 390 8.33 32.16 -30.17
CA PHE A 390 7.34 31.39 -29.42
C PHE A 390 6.54 30.49 -30.39
N ARG A 391 6.64 29.19 -30.21
CA ARG A 391 5.92 28.23 -31.06
C ARG A 391 4.94 27.41 -30.22
N ASP A 392 3.65 27.63 -30.44
CA ASP A 392 2.59 26.79 -29.88
C ASP A 392 2.56 25.47 -30.65
N LEU A 393 2.87 24.35 -29.95
CA LEU A 393 2.99 23.04 -30.61
C LEU A 393 1.63 22.36 -30.83
N ASP A 394 0.57 22.79 -30.14
CA ASP A 394 -0.78 22.28 -30.37
C ASP A 394 -1.46 23.02 -31.53
N ALA A 395 -1.38 24.35 -31.52
CA ALA A 395 -1.96 25.17 -32.59
C ALA A 395 -1.13 25.16 -33.88
N GLY A 396 0.15 24.77 -33.81
CA GLY A 396 1.07 24.82 -34.93
C GLY A 396 1.44 26.25 -35.35
N SER A 397 1.09 27.27 -34.54
CA SER A 397 1.38 28.66 -34.79
C SER A 397 2.71 29.09 -34.20
N GLN A 398 3.30 30.13 -34.76
CA GLN A 398 4.48 30.76 -34.19
C GLN A 398 4.39 32.30 -34.26
N GLU A 399 4.98 32.96 -33.29
CA GLU A 399 5.05 34.39 -33.17
C GLU A 399 6.36 34.81 -32.48
N GLU A 400 6.79 36.05 -32.67
CA GLU A 400 7.89 36.62 -31.92
C GLU A 400 7.34 37.26 -30.63
N VAL A 401 7.92 36.95 -29.48
CA VAL A 401 7.52 37.47 -28.18
C VAL A 401 8.75 38.06 -27.48
N SER A 402 8.63 39.29 -26.96
CA SER A 402 9.72 39.88 -26.19
C SER A 402 9.98 39.06 -24.92
N LEU A 403 11.24 39.02 -24.47
CA LEU A 403 11.62 38.33 -23.22
C LEU A 403 10.88 38.87 -21.99
N ASP A 404 10.51 40.17 -22.01
CA ASP A 404 9.76 40.82 -20.93
C ASP A 404 8.27 40.46 -20.99
N GLY A 405 7.68 40.32 -22.17
CA GLY A 405 6.28 39.95 -22.38
C GLY A 405 6.00 38.41 -22.26
N LEU A 406 7.06 37.61 -22.21
CA LEU A 406 6.94 36.14 -22.25
C LEU A 406 6.12 35.58 -21.08
N ALA A 407 6.25 36.14 -19.88
CA ALA A 407 5.51 35.69 -18.71
C ALA A 407 4.00 35.84 -18.90
N GLU A 408 3.53 36.97 -19.42
CA GLU A 408 2.11 37.20 -19.70
C GLU A 408 1.60 36.27 -20.83
N ARG A 409 2.43 36.06 -21.85
CA ARG A 409 2.08 35.19 -22.96
C ARG A 409 1.93 33.72 -22.53
N LEU A 410 2.78 33.27 -21.60
CA LEU A 410 2.69 31.93 -21.05
C LEU A 410 1.47 31.76 -20.14
N LYS A 411 1.07 32.74 -19.35
CA LYS A 411 -0.17 32.72 -18.56
C LYS A 411 -1.41 32.56 -19.43
N ALA A 412 -1.44 33.09 -20.61
CA ALA A 412 -2.56 32.98 -21.55
C ALA A 412 -2.74 31.55 -22.13
N LEU A 413 -1.84 30.60 -21.81
CA LEU A 413 -1.92 29.19 -22.23
C LEU A 413 -2.53 28.28 -21.15
N VAL A 414 -2.71 28.77 -19.95
CA VAL A 414 -3.34 28.08 -18.81
C VAL A 414 -4.81 28.43 -18.80
#